data_b9357a1a83a5971d2535ab5c1d35ccf6
#
_entry.id   b9357a1a83a5971d2535ab5c1d35ccf6
#
_cell.length_a   1.000
_cell.length_b   1.000
_cell.length_c   1.000
_cell.angle_alpha   90.00
_cell.angle_beta   90.00
_cell.angle_gamma   90.00
#
_symmetry.space_group_name_H-M   'P 1'
#
loop_
_entity.id
_entity.type
_entity.pdbx_description
1 polymer ?
#
loop_
_entity_poly.entity_id
_entity_poly.type
_entity_poly.pdbx_seq_one_letter_code
_entity_poly.pdbx_strand_id
1 'polypeptide(L)'
;MIDVTVAEAACGHLHEAAQLSRDDPNRTGALLTFGSAGQVVMTGDMHGHLGNFKKLQRFCALERSPGRSVILHELIHQEPEASDQPDLSIDLLVQVAAWKCQFPDNVFLLQSNHELAQLRGQEITKGGRSVLRDFEQGVALRYEAQAETVLAAVYEYFASLPLAARTANGVFMSHSLPDPLAFDVFDEAVFEREPTADDLAPGGSAYSLVWGRFHSADAVEYLAQRWGVEAFLIGHTPQEDGYARVGRLLILASDHAHGVFLPIDLSRKYTVDELERNIRKFVSVE
;
A
#
# COMPACT_ATOMS: atom_id res chain seq x y z
N MET A 1 1.26 -10.83 21.04
CA MET A 1 0.41 -9.73 20.49
C MET A 1 1.05 -8.45 20.95
N ILE A 2 1.40 -7.58 20.01
CA ILE A 2 2.08 -6.31 20.31
C ILE A 2 1.07 -5.38 20.97
N ASP A 3 1.48 -4.73 22.04
CA ASP A 3 0.66 -3.69 22.65
C ASP A 3 0.89 -2.37 21.89
N VAL A 4 -0.02 -2.11 20.95
CA VAL A 4 0.01 -0.90 20.11
C VAL A 4 -0.31 0.38 20.87
N THR A 5 -0.68 0.30 22.16
CA THR A 5 -1.01 1.48 22.99
C THR A 5 0.20 2.09 23.66
N VAL A 6 1.35 1.41 23.64
CA VAL A 6 2.61 1.88 24.25
C VAL A 6 3.38 2.68 23.22
N ALA A 7 3.48 4.00 23.41
CA ALA A 7 4.10 4.93 22.45
C ALA A 7 5.58 4.59 22.16
N GLU A 8 6.37 4.21 23.18
CA GLU A 8 7.77 3.81 22.99
C GLU A 8 7.90 2.60 22.05
N ALA A 9 7.04 1.58 22.23
CA ALA A 9 7.01 0.41 21.36
C ALA A 9 6.55 0.76 19.94
N ALA A 10 5.53 1.60 19.82
CA ALA A 10 5.03 2.08 18.52
C ALA A 10 6.12 2.83 17.75
N CYS A 11 6.80 3.81 18.39
CA CYS A 11 7.91 4.53 17.79
C CYS A 11 9.07 3.60 17.40
N GLY A 12 9.44 2.65 18.29
CA GLY A 12 10.49 1.66 18.00
C GLY A 12 10.20 0.87 16.73
N HIS A 13 8.99 0.34 16.59
CA HIS A 13 8.59 -0.41 15.40
C HIS A 13 8.52 0.46 14.13
N LEU A 14 8.01 1.68 14.23
CA LEU A 14 7.92 2.61 13.09
C LEU A 14 9.31 3.00 12.58
N HIS A 15 10.24 3.37 13.46
CA HIS A 15 11.63 3.70 13.09
C HIS A 15 12.37 2.49 12.50
N GLU A 16 12.25 1.31 13.12
CA GLU A 16 12.86 0.09 12.61
C GLU A 16 12.28 -0.28 11.24
N ALA A 17 10.96 -0.24 11.07
CA ALA A 17 10.31 -0.50 9.79
C ALA A 17 10.73 0.51 8.70
N ALA A 18 10.91 1.79 9.07
CA ALA A 18 11.44 2.81 8.16
C ALA A 18 12.86 2.47 7.69
N GLN A 19 13.74 2.07 8.61
CA GLN A 19 15.10 1.67 8.26
C GLN A 19 15.11 0.42 7.37
N LEU A 20 14.35 -0.63 7.74
CA LEU A 20 14.21 -1.85 6.96
C LEU A 20 13.62 -1.61 5.56
N SER A 21 12.76 -0.58 5.41
CA SER A 21 12.21 -0.19 4.11
C SER A 21 13.25 0.50 3.22
N ARG A 22 14.14 1.32 3.80
CA ARG A 22 15.23 1.99 3.06
C ARG A 22 16.33 1.01 2.63
N ASP A 23 16.68 0.09 3.53
CA ASP A 23 17.80 -0.85 3.36
C ASP A 23 17.40 -2.16 2.68
N ASP A 24 16.16 -2.28 2.18
CA ASP A 24 15.65 -3.52 1.60
C ASP A 24 16.49 -3.94 0.37
N PRO A 25 17.04 -5.17 0.36
CA PRO A 25 17.89 -5.63 -0.74
C PRO A 25 17.18 -5.78 -2.08
N ASN A 26 15.85 -5.86 -2.08
CA ASN A 26 15.04 -5.90 -3.30
C ASN A 26 14.74 -4.51 -3.85
N ARG A 27 15.15 -3.44 -3.15
CA ARG A 27 14.84 -2.05 -3.49
C ARG A 27 15.98 -1.40 -4.28
N THR A 28 15.60 -0.73 -5.38
CA THR A 28 16.44 0.23 -6.09
C THR A 28 15.65 1.51 -6.24
N GLY A 29 16.12 2.62 -5.67
CA GLY A 29 15.37 3.86 -5.65
C GLY A 29 13.99 3.69 -5.01
N ALA A 30 12.93 3.96 -5.75
CA ALA A 30 11.55 3.82 -5.30
C ALA A 30 10.87 2.52 -5.75
N LEU A 31 11.58 1.56 -6.34
CA LEU A 31 11.05 0.31 -6.89
C LEU A 31 11.57 -0.90 -6.13
N LEU A 32 10.64 -1.78 -5.71
CA LEU A 32 10.94 -3.14 -5.25
C LEU A 32 10.97 -4.09 -6.45
N THR A 33 11.92 -5.03 -6.48
CA THR A 33 12.02 -6.02 -7.55
C THR A 33 12.03 -7.44 -6.98
N PHE A 34 11.07 -8.26 -7.37
CA PHE A 34 10.95 -9.65 -6.96
C PHE A 34 11.41 -10.58 -8.08
N GLY A 35 12.24 -11.57 -7.73
CA GLY A 35 12.74 -12.60 -8.64
C GLY A 35 11.67 -13.60 -9.09
N SER A 36 12.10 -14.76 -9.57
CA SER A 36 11.23 -15.82 -10.12
C SER A 36 10.91 -16.94 -9.11
N ALA A 37 11.19 -16.77 -7.85
CA ALA A 37 10.97 -17.78 -6.81
C ALA A 37 10.08 -17.24 -5.69
N GLY A 38 9.22 -18.12 -5.16
CA GLY A 38 8.32 -17.77 -4.05
C GLY A 38 6.97 -17.25 -4.51
N GLN A 39 6.30 -16.52 -3.63
CA GLN A 39 4.96 -15.98 -3.85
C GLN A 39 4.89 -14.54 -3.34
N VAL A 40 4.25 -13.65 -4.08
CA VAL A 40 3.83 -12.33 -3.62
C VAL A 40 2.32 -12.33 -3.39
N VAL A 41 1.88 -11.76 -2.28
CA VAL A 41 0.46 -11.51 -1.97
C VAL A 41 0.26 -10.00 -1.91
N MET A 42 -0.60 -9.45 -2.75
CA MET A 42 -0.94 -8.02 -2.72
C MET A 42 -2.37 -7.80 -2.24
N THR A 43 -2.57 -6.81 -1.37
CA THR A 43 -3.89 -6.32 -0.97
C THR A 43 -4.33 -5.16 -1.85
N GLY A 44 -5.59 -4.74 -1.76
CA GLY A 44 -6.04 -3.38 -2.04
C GLY A 44 -5.90 -2.50 -0.80
N ASP A 45 -6.57 -1.35 -0.83
CA ASP A 45 -6.60 -0.39 0.27
C ASP A 45 -7.17 -1.02 1.54
N MET A 46 -6.53 -0.77 2.69
CA MET A 46 -6.88 -1.42 3.96
C MET A 46 -7.63 -0.50 4.92
N HIS A 47 -7.40 0.81 4.87
CA HIS A 47 -8.12 1.84 5.64
C HIS A 47 -8.46 1.44 7.09
N GLY A 48 -7.46 0.98 7.86
CA GLY A 48 -7.67 0.59 9.26
C GLY A 48 -8.36 -0.76 9.49
N HIS A 49 -8.70 -1.53 8.46
CA HIS A 49 -9.50 -2.76 8.59
C HIS A 49 -8.75 -3.91 9.23
N LEU A 50 -8.59 -3.88 10.56
CA LEU A 50 -7.88 -4.89 11.36
C LEU A 50 -8.38 -6.32 11.18
N GLY A 51 -9.68 -6.49 10.90
CA GLY A 51 -10.27 -7.81 10.68
C GLY A 51 -9.68 -8.52 9.47
N ASN A 52 -9.59 -7.84 8.33
CA ASN A 52 -8.99 -8.35 7.10
C ASN A 52 -7.47 -8.50 7.24
N PHE A 53 -6.79 -7.59 7.94
CA PHE A 53 -5.38 -7.72 8.24
C PHE A 53 -5.06 -9.02 9.03
N LYS A 54 -5.82 -9.34 10.07
CA LYS A 54 -5.64 -10.60 10.83
C LYS A 54 -5.86 -11.83 9.96
N LYS A 55 -6.81 -11.77 9.03
CA LYS A 55 -7.03 -12.85 8.05
C LYS A 55 -5.89 -12.96 7.05
N LEU A 56 -5.34 -11.82 6.59
CA LEU A 56 -4.14 -11.79 5.75
C LEU A 56 -2.96 -12.46 6.43
N GLN A 57 -2.69 -12.13 7.69
CA GLN A 57 -1.61 -12.75 8.48
C GLN A 57 -1.79 -14.27 8.59
N ARG A 58 -3.02 -14.76 8.86
CA ARG A 58 -3.31 -16.20 8.89
C ARG A 58 -3.08 -16.87 7.54
N PHE A 59 -3.55 -16.26 6.45
CA PHE A 59 -3.34 -16.79 5.11
C PHE A 59 -1.86 -16.82 4.75
N CYS A 60 -1.13 -15.76 5.04
CA CYS A 60 0.29 -15.65 4.70
C CYS A 60 1.15 -16.61 5.53
N ALA A 61 0.84 -16.80 6.81
CA ALA A 61 1.53 -17.72 7.73
C ALA A 61 3.06 -17.70 7.54
N LEU A 62 3.67 -16.51 7.61
CA LEU A 62 5.07 -16.26 7.22
C LEU A 62 6.07 -17.12 7.97
N GLU A 63 5.78 -17.49 9.24
CA GLU A 63 6.61 -18.43 10.02
C GLU A 63 6.76 -19.80 9.33
N ARG A 64 5.76 -20.20 8.55
CA ARG A 64 5.73 -21.50 7.84
C ARG A 64 5.94 -21.35 6.34
N SER A 65 5.94 -20.14 5.84
CA SER A 65 6.02 -19.81 4.42
C SER A 65 7.07 -18.73 4.15
N PRO A 66 8.38 -18.99 4.43
CA PRO A 66 9.44 -17.98 4.34
C PRO A 66 9.67 -17.45 2.91
N GLY A 67 9.24 -18.21 1.88
CA GLY A 67 9.29 -17.75 0.48
C GLY A 67 8.08 -16.92 0.04
N ARG A 68 7.22 -16.48 0.97
CA ARG A 68 6.07 -15.64 0.67
C ARG A 68 6.33 -14.20 1.08
N SER A 69 6.07 -13.27 0.18
CA SER A 69 6.10 -11.83 0.44
C SER A 69 4.70 -11.25 0.44
N VAL A 70 4.48 -10.18 1.18
CA VAL A 70 3.19 -9.49 1.29
C VAL A 70 3.40 -8.02 0.99
N ILE A 71 2.60 -7.47 0.10
CA ILE A 71 2.57 -6.05 -0.25
C ILE A 71 1.24 -5.47 0.20
N LEU A 72 1.30 -4.47 1.07
CA LEU A 72 0.18 -3.67 1.55
C LEU A 72 0.32 -2.24 1.07
N HIS A 73 -0.76 -1.51 1.05
CA HIS A 73 -0.80 -0.06 0.86
C HIS A 73 -2.08 0.52 1.46
N GLU A 74 -2.11 1.84 1.64
CA GLU A 74 -3.23 2.61 2.15
C GLU A 74 -3.80 2.05 3.46
N LEU A 75 -3.02 2.20 4.53
CA LEU A 75 -3.38 1.64 5.84
C LEU A 75 -4.19 2.60 6.70
N ILE A 76 -4.02 3.92 6.49
CA ILE A 76 -4.59 4.98 7.34
C ILE A 76 -5.88 5.57 6.78
N HIS A 77 -6.46 6.49 7.53
CA HIS A 77 -7.71 7.21 7.21
C HIS A 77 -8.92 6.26 7.15
N GLN A 78 -9.15 5.53 8.25
CA GLN A 78 -10.32 4.68 8.42
C GLN A 78 -11.60 5.50 8.30
N GLU A 79 -12.54 5.04 7.47
CA GLU A 79 -13.89 5.62 7.45
C GLU A 79 -14.65 5.23 8.73
N PRO A 80 -15.17 6.22 9.51
CA PRO A 80 -15.89 5.90 10.72
C PRO A 80 -17.26 5.29 10.39
N GLU A 81 -17.64 4.23 11.12
CA GLU A 81 -18.99 3.63 11.02
C GLU A 81 -20.08 4.57 11.59
N ALA A 82 -19.70 5.47 12.51
CA ALA A 82 -20.56 6.50 13.09
C ALA A 82 -19.80 7.83 13.16
N SER A 83 -20.52 8.95 13.07
CA SER A 83 -19.94 10.30 12.96
C SER A 83 -19.08 10.73 14.14
N ASP A 84 -19.18 10.08 15.28
CA ASP A 84 -18.45 10.33 16.53
C ASP A 84 -17.30 9.36 16.78
N GLN A 85 -17.10 8.37 15.89
CA GLN A 85 -15.99 7.45 16.03
C GLN A 85 -14.66 8.11 15.61
N PRO A 86 -13.60 7.93 16.42
CA PRO A 86 -12.27 8.38 16.06
C PRO A 86 -11.66 7.48 14.96
N ASP A 87 -10.79 8.05 14.14
CA ASP A 87 -9.93 7.27 13.26
C ASP A 87 -8.80 6.64 14.07
N LEU A 88 -8.86 5.33 14.29
CA LEU A 88 -7.84 4.56 14.99
C LEU A 88 -7.00 3.70 14.03
N SER A 89 -6.91 4.06 12.77
CA SER A 89 -6.09 3.35 11.77
C SER A 89 -4.58 3.32 12.11
N ILE A 90 -4.14 4.18 13.02
CA ILE A 90 -2.81 4.09 13.63
C ILE A 90 -2.53 2.70 14.22
N ASP A 91 -3.56 2.02 14.77
CA ASP A 91 -3.42 0.67 15.33
C ASP A 91 -3.03 -0.35 14.25
N LEU A 92 -3.60 -0.24 13.04
CA LEU A 92 -3.20 -1.07 11.90
C LEU A 92 -1.78 -0.73 11.45
N LEU A 93 -1.45 0.55 11.30
CA LEU A 93 -0.14 1.00 10.87
C LEU A 93 0.97 0.45 11.77
N VAL A 94 0.83 0.58 13.09
CA VAL A 94 1.81 0.07 14.06
C VAL A 94 1.90 -1.47 14.02
N GLN A 95 0.78 -2.18 13.85
CA GLN A 95 0.80 -3.64 13.69
C GLN A 95 1.50 -4.08 12.40
N VAL A 96 1.33 -3.36 11.30
CA VAL A 96 2.04 -3.63 10.04
C VAL A 96 3.53 -3.32 10.18
N ALA A 97 3.91 -2.21 10.80
CA ALA A 97 5.31 -1.88 11.09
C ALA A 97 5.98 -2.97 11.94
N ALA A 98 5.32 -3.41 12.99
CA ALA A 98 5.80 -4.49 13.84
C ALA A 98 5.89 -5.85 13.09
N TRP A 99 4.96 -6.13 12.16
CA TRP A 99 5.01 -7.31 11.32
C TRP A 99 6.18 -7.24 10.33
N LYS A 100 6.49 -6.05 9.78
CA LYS A 100 7.71 -5.79 9.00
C LYS A 100 8.97 -6.06 9.82
N CYS A 101 9.05 -5.59 11.06
CA CYS A 101 10.20 -5.86 11.95
C CYS A 101 10.37 -7.36 12.24
N GLN A 102 9.27 -8.10 12.38
CA GLN A 102 9.29 -9.55 12.60
C GLN A 102 9.69 -10.34 11.34
N PHE A 103 9.28 -9.86 10.15
CA PHE A 103 9.52 -10.52 8.86
C PHE A 103 10.07 -9.50 7.85
N PRO A 104 11.32 -9.03 8.05
CA PRO A 104 11.88 -7.91 7.29
C PRO A 104 11.95 -8.17 5.78
N ASP A 105 12.17 -9.41 5.36
CA ASP A 105 12.32 -9.80 3.96
C ASP A 105 10.97 -10.15 3.28
N ASN A 106 9.87 -10.11 4.05
CA ASN A 106 8.59 -10.63 3.59
C ASN A 106 7.45 -9.60 3.60
N VAL A 107 7.50 -8.57 4.45
CA VAL A 107 6.42 -7.59 4.59
C VAL A 107 6.84 -6.25 4.00
N PHE A 108 6.04 -5.73 3.07
CA PHE A 108 6.30 -4.49 2.35
C PHE A 108 5.06 -3.60 2.40
N LEU A 109 5.29 -2.29 2.57
CA LEU A 109 4.26 -1.26 2.45
C LEU A 109 4.64 -0.34 1.29
N LEU A 110 3.73 -0.13 0.33
CA LEU A 110 3.92 0.85 -0.74
C LEU A 110 3.32 2.20 -0.34
N GLN A 111 3.89 3.25 -0.91
CA GLN A 111 3.35 4.60 -0.80
C GLN A 111 1.95 4.65 -1.41
N SER A 112 0.99 5.25 -0.69
CA SER A 112 -0.33 5.60 -1.20
C SER A 112 -0.57 7.10 -1.19
N ASN A 113 -1.69 7.53 -1.75
CA ASN A 113 -2.06 8.93 -1.73
C ASN A 113 -2.43 9.41 -0.31
N HIS A 114 -3.00 8.56 0.54
CA HIS A 114 -3.36 8.92 1.91
C HIS A 114 -2.12 9.07 2.81
N GLU A 115 -1.15 8.15 2.76
CA GLU A 115 0.13 8.29 3.46
C GLU A 115 0.90 9.50 2.93
N LEU A 116 0.91 9.74 1.61
CA LEU A 116 1.57 10.90 1.02
C LEU A 116 0.90 12.22 1.44
N ALA A 117 -0.44 12.27 1.43
CA ALA A 117 -1.19 13.45 1.85
C ALA A 117 -0.95 13.77 3.32
N GLN A 118 -0.96 12.76 4.20
CA GLN A 118 -0.67 12.92 5.62
C GLN A 118 0.76 13.44 5.83
N LEU A 119 1.75 12.86 5.14
CA LEU A 119 3.16 13.28 5.20
C LEU A 119 3.37 14.73 4.76
N ARG A 120 2.62 15.18 3.76
CA ARG A 120 2.76 16.53 3.17
C ARG A 120 1.79 17.56 3.74
N GLY A 121 0.88 17.18 4.61
CA GLY A 121 -0.20 18.05 5.09
C GLY A 121 -1.17 18.46 3.96
N GLN A 122 -1.31 17.64 2.92
CA GLN A 122 -2.23 17.90 1.81
C GLN A 122 -3.65 17.49 2.19
N GLU A 123 -4.53 18.46 2.34
CA GLU A 123 -5.91 18.22 2.78
C GLU A 123 -6.67 17.24 1.89
N ILE A 124 -7.27 16.24 2.51
CA ILE A 124 -8.27 15.35 1.93
C ILE A 124 -9.55 15.47 2.75
N THR A 125 -10.67 15.71 2.07
CA THR A 125 -11.97 15.85 2.72
C THR A 125 -12.91 14.74 2.28
N LYS A 126 -13.44 13.98 3.23
CA LYS A 126 -14.51 12.98 3.02
C LYS A 126 -15.72 13.35 3.90
N GLY A 127 -16.91 13.43 3.31
CA GLY A 127 -18.13 13.79 4.07
C GLY A 127 -18.07 15.13 4.80
N GLY A 128 -17.27 16.10 4.33
CA GLY A 128 -17.08 17.40 4.98
C GLY A 128 -16.08 17.40 6.14
N ARG A 129 -15.42 16.29 6.43
CA ARG A 129 -14.40 16.16 7.49
C ARG A 129 -13.00 16.07 6.88
N SER A 130 -12.01 16.61 7.56
CA SER A 130 -10.59 16.44 7.25
C SER A 130 -10.10 15.09 7.72
N VAL A 131 -9.78 14.18 6.79
CA VAL A 131 -9.27 12.86 7.20
C VAL A 131 -7.90 12.93 7.85
N LEU A 132 -7.09 13.95 7.51
CA LEU A 132 -5.79 14.20 8.13
C LEU A 132 -5.95 14.51 9.63
N ARG A 133 -6.84 15.45 9.93
CA ARG A 133 -7.12 15.84 11.33
C ARG A 133 -7.76 14.73 12.12
N ASP A 134 -8.65 13.95 11.51
CA ASP A 134 -9.27 12.80 12.16
C ASP A 134 -8.22 11.76 12.56
N PHE A 135 -7.23 11.48 11.69
CA PHE A 135 -6.10 10.60 11.99
C PHE A 135 -5.23 11.17 13.13
N GLU A 136 -4.84 12.45 13.05
CA GLU A 136 -4.06 13.11 14.11
C GLU A 136 -4.79 13.10 15.47
N GLN A 137 -6.10 13.31 15.48
CA GLN A 137 -6.93 13.18 16.68
C GLN A 137 -6.96 11.75 17.20
N GLY A 138 -7.02 10.74 16.31
CA GLY A 138 -6.91 9.34 16.69
C GLY A 138 -5.58 9.00 17.34
N VAL A 139 -4.47 9.50 16.79
CA VAL A 139 -3.14 9.38 17.39
C VAL A 139 -3.09 10.08 18.75
N ALA A 140 -3.64 11.29 18.87
CA ALA A 140 -3.71 12.02 20.14
C ALA A 140 -4.53 11.27 21.21
N LEU A 141 -5.65 10.68 20.80
CA LEU A 141 -6.46 9.84 21.69
C LEU A 141 -5.71 8.58 22.15
N ARG A 142 -4.91 7.98 21.26
CA ARG A 142 -4.19 6.72 21.54
C ARG A 142 -2.97 6.94 22.43
N TYR A 143 -2.22 8.02 22.21
CA TYR A 143 -0.89 8.23 22.83
C TYR A 143 -0.80 9.47 23.72
N GLU A 144 -1.87 10.24 23.88
CA GLU A 144 -1.97 11.39 24.78
C GLU A 144 -0.78 12.35 24.64
N ALA A 145 -0.02 12.57 25.72
CA ALA A 145 1.12 13.49 25.73
C ALA A 145 2.29 13.08 24.80
N GLN A 146 2.30 11.84 24.29
CA GLN A 146 3.35 11.32 23.39
C GLN A 146 2.93 11.33 21.90
N ALA A 147 1.74 11.86 21.58
CA ALA A 147 1.17 11.85 20.24
C ALA A 147 2.09 12.51 19.20
N GLU A 148 2.69 13.65 19.49
CA GLU A 148 3.62 14.34 18.58
C GLU A 148 4.86 13.50 18.27
N THR A 149 5.39 12.77 19.26
CA THR A 149 6.53 11.87 19.06
C THR A 149 6.16 10.70 18.16
N VAL A 150 4.97 10.11 18.34
CA VAL A 150 4.47 9.03 17.49
C VAL A 150 4.20 9.53 16.08
N LEU A 151 3.61 10.71 15.90
CA LEU A 151 3.39 11.29 14.56
C LEU A 151 4.71 11.54 13.83
N ALA A 152 5.75 12.00 14.52
CA ALA A 152 7.08 12.14 13.92
C ALA A 152 7.62 10.80 13.39
N ALA A 153 7.48 9.72 14.17
CA ALA A 153 7.88 8.38 13.74
C ALA A 153 7.02 7.85 12.56
N VAL A 154 5.71 8.15 12.55
CA VAL A 154 4.80 7.86 11.42
C VAL A 154 5.30 8.54 10.15
N TYR A 155 5.62 9.84 10.21
CA TYR A 155 6.09 10.59 9.04
C TYR A 155 7.45 10.11 8.55
N GLU A 156 8.34 9.68 9.44
CA GLU A 156 9.60 9.04 9.04
C GLU A 156 9.35 7.72 8.29
N TYR A 157 8.41 6.91 8.76
CA TYR A 157 8.04 5.67 8.08
C TYR A 157 7.42 5.95 6.72
N PHE A 158 6.48 6.89 6.60
CA PHE A 158 5.88 7.25 5.32
C PHE A 158 6.90 7.78 4.31
N ALA A 159 7.87 8.57 4.78
CA ALA A 159 8.96 9.06 3.92
C ALA A 159 9.93 7.96 3.45
N SER A 160 9.87 6.76 4.02
CA SER A 160 10.71 5.62 3.64
C SER A 160 10.06 4.68 2.61
N LEU A 161 8.78 4.87 2.29
CA LEU A 161 8.01 3.91 1.51
C LEU A 161 8.40 3.91 0.02
N PRO A 162 8.58 2.73 -0.61
CA PRO A 162 8.73 2.61 -2.05
C PRO A 162 7.40 2.92 -2.76
N LEU A 163 7.47 3.37 -4.01
CA LEU A 163 6.29 3.72 -4.83
C LEU A 163 5.65 2.51 -5.48
N ALA A 164 6.45 1.53 -5.86
CA ALA A 164 5.98 0.41 -6.68
C ALA A 164 6.80 -0.86 -6.43
N ALA A 165 6.28 -1.97 -6.94
CA ALA A 165 6.95 -3.25 -7.00
C ALA A 165 6.80 -3.88 -8.39
N ARG A 166 7.81 -4.65 -8.81
CA ARG A 166 7.82 -5.39 -10.08
C ARG A 166 8.28 -6.81 -9.85
N THR A 167 7.68 -7.74 -10.57
CA THR A 167 8.06 -9.15 -10.53
C THR A 167 8.71 -9.61 -11.84
N ALA A 168 9.60 -10.59 -11.78
CA ALA A 168 10.26 -11.14 -12.96
C ALA A 168 9.29 -11.80 -13.96
N ASN A 169 8.09 -12.20 -13.51
CA ASN A 169 7.05 -12.78 -14.36
C ASN A 169 6.12 -11.71 -14.97
N GLY A 170 6.45 -10.41 -14.84
CA GLY A 170 5.82 -9.34 -15.60
C GLY A 170 4.64 -8.65 -14.91
N VAL A 171 4.46 -8.79 -13.60
CA VAL A 171 3.42 -8.06 -12.85
C VAL A 171 4.02 -6.78 -12.23
N PHE A 172 3.36 -5.65 -12.45
CA PHE A 172 3.69 -4.37 -11.81
C PHE A 172 2.60 -4.01 -10.79
N MET A 173 3.05 -3.57 -9.63
CA MET A 173 2.21 -3.27 -8.47
C MET A 173 2.51 -1.87 -7.96
N SER A 174 1.49 -1.05 -7.78
CA SER A 174 1.58 0.30 -7.21
C SER A 174 0.25 0.67 -6.56
N HIS A 175 0.18 1.82 -5.89
CA HIS A 175 -1.09 2.25 -5.34
C HIS A 175 -2.08 2.65 -6.44
N SER A 176 -1.59 3.37 -7.48
CA SER A 176 -2.35 3.69 -8.69
C SER A 176 -1.44 3.71 -9.93
N LEU A 177 -1.96 4.19 -11.06
CA LEU A 177 -1.21 4.46 -12.30
C LEU A 177 -1.40 5.94 -12.68
N PRO A 178 -0.45 6.55 -13.43
CA PRO A 178 -0.63 7.89 -13.95
C PRO A 178 -1.88 7.98 -14.85
N ASP A 179 -2.58 9.10 -14.77
CA ASP A 179 -3.65 9.43 -15.71
C ASP A 179 -3.07 9.71 -17.11
N PRO A 180 -3.84 9.50 -18.20
CA PRO A 180 -3.38 9.75 -19.56
C PRO A 180 -2.79 11.16 -19.80
N LEU A 181 -3.31 12.18 -19.12
CA LEU A 181 -2.77 13.55 -19.19
C LEU A 181 -1.36 13.71 -18.63
N ALA A 182 -0.92 12.78 -17.80
CA ALA A 182 0.43 12.79 -17.22
C ALA A 182 1.46 12.01 -18.04
N PHE A 183 1.07 11.23 -19.06
CA PHE A 183 1.96 10.30 -19.76
C PHE A 183 3.17 10.97 -20.42
N ASP A 184 2.99 12.17 -20.97
CA ASP A 184 4.06 12.91 -21.67
C ASP A 184 5.08 13.54 -20.72
N VAL A 185 4.68 13.77 -19.46
CA VAL A 185 5.52 14.41 -18.43
C VAL A 185 5.99 13.42 -17.36
N PHE A 186 5.50 12.18 -17.39
CA PHE A 186 5.87 11.16 -16.42
C PHE A 186 7.31 10.70 -16.66
N ASP A 187 8.17 10.98 -15.68
CA ASP A 187 9.57 10.58 -15.65
C ASP A 187 9.72 9.20 -14.97
N GLU A 188 10.01 8.17 -15.77
CA GLU A 188 10.21 6.79 -15.27
C GLU A 188 11.47 6.64 -14.41
N ALA A 189 12.42 7.58 -14.48
CA ALA A 189 13.59 7.58 -13.61
C ALA A 189 13.20 7.69 -12.12
N VAL A 190 11.96 8.10 -11.81
CA VAL A 190 11.40 8.08 -10.45
C VAL A 190 11.43 6.68 -9.81
N PHE A 191 11.42 5.62 -10.61
CA PHE A 191 11.53 4.24 -10.11
C PHE A 191 12.95 3.88 -9.67
N GLU A 192 13.99 4.48 -10.28
CA GLU A 192 15.39 4.10 -10.09
C GLU A 192 16.13 4.96 -9.06
N ARG A 193 15.47 6.00 -8.55
CA ARG A 193 16.00 6.95 -7.58
C ARG A 193 15.01 7.24 -6.46
N GLU A 194 15.48 7.85 -5.39
CA GLU A 194 14.56 8.41 -4.38
C GLU A 194 13.76 9.57 -4.99
N PRO A 195 12.43 9.63 -4.75
CA PRO A 195 11.59 10.71 -5.22
C PRO A 195 12.01 12.07 -4.64
N THR A 196 12.10 13.08 -5.47
CA THR A 196 12.36 14.46 -5.05
C THR A 196 11.08 15.12 -4.53
N ALA A 197 11.20 16.30 -3.93
CA ALA A 197 10.05 17.09 -3.50
C ALA A 197 9.11 17.45 -4.67
N ASP A 198 9.66 17.65 -5.88
CA ASP A 198 8.89 17.94 -7.10
C ASP A 198 8.15 16.69 -7.60
N ASP A 199 8.75 15.50 -7.53
CA ASP A 199 8.06 14.25 -7.88
C ASP A 199 6.84 14.00 -6.99
N LEU A 200 6.94 14.36 -5.71
CA LEU A 200 5.89 14.18 -4.71
C LEU A 200 4.84 15.32 -4.71
N ALA A 201 5.09 16.39 -5.43
CA ALA A 201 4.16 17.53 -5.56
C ALA A 201 3.07 17.24 -6.62
N PRO A 202 1.90 17.93 -6.58
CA PRO A 202 0.90 17.81 -7.63
C PRO A 202 1.48 18.01 -9.04
N GLY A 203 1.26 17.03 -9.92
CA GLY A 203 1.83 16.99 -11.27
C GLY A 203 3.17 16.28 -11.38
N GLY A 204 3.83 15.94 -10.29
CA GLY A 204 5.06 15.12 -10.28
C GLY A 204 4.79 13.63 -10.55
N SER A 205 5.85 12.89 -10.88
CA SER A 205 5.72 11.48 -11.30
C SER A 205 5.32 10.56 -10.15
N ALA A 206 5.89 10.74 -8.95
CA ALA A 206 5.48 9.99 -7.78
C ALA A 206 4.03 10.31 -7.35
N TYR A 207 3.65 11.59 -7.42
CA TYR A 207 2.28 12.02 -7.17
C TYR A 207 1.30 11.37 -8.14
N SER A 208 1.59 11.37 -9.44
CA SER A 208 0.74 10.77 -10.48
C SER A 208 0.51 9.28 -10.25
N LEU A 209 1.53 8.57 -9.74
CA LEU A 209 1.48 7.13 -9.49
C LEU A 209 0.61 6.74 -8.29
N VAL A 210 0.26 7.70 -7.42
CA VAL A 210 -0.61 7.44 -6.25
C VAL A 210 -1.96 8.16 -6.33
N TRP A 211 -2.14 9.13 -7.24
CA TRP A 211 -3.38 9.90 -7.37
C TRP A 211 -4.17 9.66 -8.66
N GLY A 212 -3.63 8.95 -9.64
CA GLY A 212 -4.32 8.71 -10.91
C GLY A 212 -5.62 7.90 -10.73
N ARG A 213 -6.67 8.25 -11.48
CA ARG A 213 -8.00 7.62 -11.37
C ARG A 213 -8.63 7.25 -12.71
N PHE A 214 -8.09 7.76 -13.82
CA PHE A 214 -8.69 7.59 -15.15
C PHE A 214 -7.95 6.53 -15.95
N HIS A 215 -8.35 5.27 -15.79
CA HIS A 215 -7.70 4.12 -16.40
C HIS A 215 -8.62 3.50 -17.46
N SER A 216 -8.50 3.94 -18.72
CA SER A 216 -9.13 3.22 -19.85
C SER A 216 -8.29 2.01 -20.28
N ALA A 217 -8.91 1.05 -20.96
CA ALA A 217 -8.19 -0.12 -21.49
C ALA A 217 -7.02 0.28 -22.42
N ASP A 218 -7.19 1.32 -23.24
CA ASP A 218 -6.15 1.84 -24.13
C ASP A 218 -5.00 2.49 -23.35
N ALA A 219 -5.30 3.25 -22.28
CA ALA A 219 -4.30 3.83 -21.42
C ALA A 219 -3.47 2.78 -20.69
N VAL A 220 -4.13 1.74 -20.17
CA VAL A 220 -3.48 0.60 -19.52
C VAL A 220 -2.60 -0.17 -20.51
N GLU A 221 -3.06 -0.42 -21.72
CA GLU A 221 -2.29 -1.10 -22.77
C GLU A 221 -1.05 -0.26 -23.17
N TYR A 222 -1.21 1.06 -23.31
CA TYR A 222 -0.10 1.97 -23.59
C TYR A 222 1.00 1.87 -22.49
N LEU A 223 0.61 1.93 -21.21
CA LEU A 223 1.57 1.80 -20.10
C LEU A 223 2.19 0.41 -20.05
N ALA A 224 1.42 -0.65 -20.32
CA ALA A 224 1.94 -2.02 -20.35
C ALA A 224 3.04 -2.19 -21.39
N GLN A 225 2.84 -1.66 -22.61
CA GLN A 225 3.85 -1.67 -23.67
C GLN A 225 5.06 -0.79 -23.30
N ARG A 226 4.82 0.41 -22.79
CA ARG A 226 5.86 1.37 -22.43
C ARG A 226 6.78 0.85 -21.32
N TRP A 227 6.19 0.21 -20.29
CA TRP A 227 6.94 -0.31 -19.13
C TRP A 227 7.34 -1.79 -19.29
N GLY A 228 6.94 -2.46 -20.36
CA GLY A 228 7.27 -3.86 -20.62
C GLY A 228 6.70 -4.81 -19.57
N VAL A 229 5.43 -4.63 -19.18
CA VAL A 229 4.73 -5.43 -18.17
C VAL A 229 3.53 -6.15 -18.75
N GLU A 230 3.17 -7.29 -18.16
CA GLU A 230 2.03 -8.12 -18.60
C GLU A 230 0.72 -7.73 -17.91
N ALA A 231 0.81 -7.29 -16.64
CA ALA A 231 -0.35 -6.91 -15.85
C ALA A 231 -0.01 -5.85 -14.80
N PHE A 232 -1.00 -5.03 -14.45
CA PHE A 232 -0.96 -4.10 -13.35
C PHE A 232 -1.90 -4.52 -12.23
N LEU A 233 -1.45 -4.35 -10.97
CA LEU A 233 -2.27 -4.47 -9.78
C LEU A 233 -2.21 -3.16 -9.00
N ILE A 234 -3.37 -2.59 -8.68
CA ILE A 234 -3.48 -1.35 -7.91
C ILE A 234 -4.61 -1.42 -6.88
N GLY A 235 -4.72 -0.42 -6.03
CA GLY A 235 -5.88 -0.10 -5.19
C GLY A 235 -6.52 1.22 -5.58
N HIS A 236 -6.58 2.18 -4.65
CA HIS A 236 -6.94 3.58 -4.82
C HIS A 236 -8.38 3.88 -5.22
N THR A 237 -8.99 3.04 -6.01
CA THR A 237 -10.37 3.23 -6.49
C THR A 237 -11.30 2.25 -5.78
N PRO A 238 -12.28 2.74 -4.99
CA PRO A 238 -13.18 1.86 -4.25
C PRO A 238 -13.91 0.85 -5.16
N GLN A 239 -14.00 -0.40 -4.71
CA GLN A 239 -14.65 -1.50 -5.43
C GLN A 239 -15.61 -2.24 -4.50
N GLU A 240 -16.91 -2.04 -4.62
CA GLU A 240 -17.94 -2.64 -3.75
C GLU A 240 -17.89 -4.18 -3.72
N ASP A 241 -17.56 -4.81 -4.86
CA ASP A 241 -17.42 -6.26 -4.98
C ASP A 241 -16.01 -6.79 -4.63
N GLY A 242 -15.10 -5.89 -4.19
CA GLY A 242 -13.73 -6.17 -3.80
C GLY A 242 -12.71 -6.00 -4.91
N TYR A 243 -13.09 -6.07 -6.18
CA TYR A 243 -12.18 -5.80 -7.29
C TYR A 243 -12.89 -5.37 -8.57
N ALA A 244 -12.13 -4.75 -9.48
CA ALA A 244 -12.53 -4.52 -10.86
C ALA A 244 -11.38 -4.84 -11.82
N ARG A 245 -11.71 -4.98 -13.09
CA ARG A 245 -10.76 -5.21 -14.18
C ARG A 245 -10.94 -4.20 -15.31
N VAL A 246 -9.82 -3.65 -15.79
CA VAL A 246 -9.75 -2.78 -16.97
C VAL A 246 -8.60 -3.24 -17.87
N GLY A 247 -8.88 -4.03 -18.90
CA GLY A 247 -7.83 -4.59 -19.76
C GLY A 247 -6.82 -5.44 -18.97
N ARG A 248 -5.55 -4.97 -18.91
CA ARG A 248 -4.45 -5.60 -18.15
C ARG A 248 -4.35 -5.13 -16.69
N LEU A 249 -5.27 -4.32 -16.22
CA LEU A 249 -5.30 -3.78 -14.87
C LEU A 249 -6.31 -4.52 -14.00
N LEU A 250 -5.90 -4.93 -12.80
CA LEU A 250 -6.77 -5.37 -11.71
C LEU A 250 -6.70 -4.32 -10.59
N ILE A 251 -7.85 -3.83 -10.15
CA ILE A 251 -8.02 -2.89 -9.05
C ILE A 251 -8.58 -3.68 -7.87
N LEU A 252 -7.91 -3.65 -6.73
CA LEU A 252 -8.27 -4.41 -5.53
C LEU A 252 -8.75 -3.47 -4.42
N ALA A 253 -9.74 -3.88 -3.63
CA ALA A 253 -10.17 -3.23 -2.40
C ALA A 253 -10.14 -4.24 -1.25
N SER A 254 -9.66 -3.83 -0.07
CA SER A 254 -9.45 -4.72 1.09
C SER A 254 -10.04 -4.17 2.39
N ASP A 255 -10.69 -3.01 2.34
CA ASP A 255 -11.16 -2.21 3.48
C ASP A 255 -12.57 -2.55 3.97
N HIS A 256 -13.22 -3.58 3.40
CA HIS A 256 -14.61 -3.92 3.72
C HIS A 256 -14.86 -5.45 3.71
N ALA A 257 -16.08 -5.87 4.02
CA ALA A 257 -16.46 -7.29 4.17
C ALA A 257 -16.29 -8.12 2.87
N HIS A 258 -16.43 -7.48 1.69
CA HIS A 258 -16.20 -8.12 0.39
C HIS A 258 -14.76 -7.99 -0.09
N GLY A 259 -13.87 -7.40 0.72
CA GLY A 259 -12.48 -7.16 0.40
C GLY A 259 -11.73 -8.40 -0.05
N VAL A 260 -10.74 -8.17 -0.91
CA VAL A 260 -9.96 -9.23 -1.56
C VAL A 260 -8.46 -9.00 -1.43
N PHE A 261 -7.68 -10.02 -1.78
CA PHE A 261 -6.24 -9.97 -1.98
C PHE A 261 -5.85 -10.93 -3.10
N LEU A 262 -4.67 -10.75 -3.69
CA LEU A 262 -4.22 -11.56 -4.82
C LEU A 262 -2.86 -12.22 -4.54
N PRO A 263 -2.80 -13.56 -4.41
CA PRO A 263 -1.56 -14.32 -4.37
C PRO A 263 -1.03 -14.61 -5.78
N ILE A 264 0.26 -14.38 -6.01
CA ILE A 264 0.97 -14.55 -7.27
C ILE A 264 2.16 -15.48 -7.06
N ASP A 265 2.17 -16.63 -7.71
CA ASP A 265 3.34 -17.51 -7.76
C ASP A 265 4.36 -16.93 -8.74
N LEU A 266 5.56 -16.61 -8.26
CA LEU A 266 6.59 -15.95 -9.04
C LEU A 266 7.27 -16.87 -10.05
N SER A 267 7.12 -18.19 -9.90
CA SER A 267 7.76 -19.18 -10.78
C SER A 267 7.06 -19.37 -12.13
N ARG A 268 5.86 -18.80 -12.30
CA ARG A 268 5.04 -18.96 -13.51
C ARG A 268 4.59 -17.63 -14.09
N LYS A 269 4.42 -17.59 -15.41
CA LYS A 269 3.76 -16.48 -16.09
C LYS A 269 2.25 -16.61 -15.97
N TYR A 270 1.56 -15.46 -16.02
CA TYR A 270 0.12 -15.37 -15.96
C TYR A 270 -0.43 -14.54 -17.11
N THR A 271 -1.58 -14.94 -17.63
CA THR A 271 -2.51 -14.02 -18.29
C THR A 271 -3.29 -13.25 -17.23
N VAL A 272 -3.87 -12.11 -17.59
CA VAL A 272 -4.72 -11.34 -16.67
C VAL A 272 -5.93 -12.15 -16.20
N ASP A 273 -6.51 -12.99 -17.09
CA ASP A 273 -7.60 -13.90 -16.74
C ASP A 273 -7.21 -14.93 -15.66
N GLU A 274 -5.97 -15.39 -15.67
CA GLU A 274 -5.47 -16.31 -14.63
C GLU A 274 -5.21 -15.57 -13.32
N LEU A 275 -4.70 -14.33 -13.35
CA LEU A 275 -4.54 -13.50 -12.17
C LEU A 275 -5.90 -13.21 -11.52
N GLU A 276 -6.90 -12.82 -12.32
CA GLU A 276 -8.25 -12.55 -11.84
C GLU A 276 -8.87 -13.77 -11.14
N ARG A 277 -8.71 -14.99 -11.70
CA ARG A 277 -9.17 -16.24 -11.06
C ARG A 277 -8.43 -16.58 -9.76
N ASN A 278 -7.22 -16.04 -9.56
CA ASN A 278 -6.45 -16.22 -8.33
C ASN A 278 -6.86 -15.28 -7.20
N ILE A 279 -7.69 -14.27 -7.46
CA ILE A 279 -8.21 -13.36 -6.43
C ILE A 279 -8.90 -14.17 -5.32
N ARG A 280 -8.59 -13.81 -4.07
CA ARG A 280 -9.13 -14.45 -2.86
C ARG A 280 -9.93 -13.43 -2.07
N LYS A 281 -11.12 -13.83 -1.60
CA LYS A 281 -11.94 -13.01 -0.69
C LYS A 281 -11.51 -13.23 0.75
N PHE A 282 -11.38 -12.18 1.54
CA PHE A 282 -11.09 -12.31 2.97
C PHE A 282 -12.13 -13.12 3.74
N VAL A 283 -13.38 -13.10 3.30
CA VAL A 283 -14.45 -13.91 3.91
C VAL A 283 -14.19 -15.42 3.81
N SER A 284 -13.37 -15.88 2.85
CA SER A 284 -13.02 -17.29 2.68
C SER A 284 -11.80 -17.75 3.52
N VAL A 285 -11.17 -16.83 4.24
CA VAL A 285 -10.05 -17.14 5.14
C VAL A 285 -10.61 -17.42 6.54
N GLU A 286 -10.40 -18.66 7.02
CA GLU A 286 -10.81 -19.13 8.35
C GLU A 286 -9.94 -18.58 9.48
#